data_d09b1793d849160a12e9d391fcc6be9d
#
_entry.id   d09b1793d849160a12e9d391fcc6be9d
#
_cell.length_a   1.000
_cell.length_b   1.000
_cell.length_c   1.000
_cell.angle_alpha   90.00
_cell.angle_beta   90.00
_cell.angle_gamma   90.00
#
_symmetry.space_group_name_H-M   'P 1'
#
loop_
_entity.id
_entity.type
_entity.pdbx_description
1 polymer ?
#
loop_
_entity_poly.entity_id
_entity_poly.type
_entity_poly.pdbx_seq_one_letter_code
_entity_poly.pdbx_strand_id
1 'polypeptide(L)'
;MKRVLDVCCGGRMFWFDKKNPDVLFLDKNPRPPRVVGKGKDARVRSCVPDKVMDFRKLKLPDESYSLVVFDPPHFTSLGENSYTAQTYGRLDKETWREDLTKGFAECFRVLKPDGVLIFKWNEHDIRVSEIVKLAPYPPLFGHMSGKAQMTHWLAFMKPNSA
;
A
#
# COMPACT_ATOMS: atom_id res chain seq x y z
N MET A 1 6.67 21.02 3.51
CA MET A 1 6.81 19.59 3.88
C MET A 1 5.53 18.88 3.49
N LYS A 2 5.61 17.74 2.78
CA LYS A 2 4.42 16.97 2.37
C LYS A 2 3.76 16.34 3.60
N ARG A 3 2.44 16.39 3.69
CA ARG A 3 1.68 15.93 4.86
C ARG A 3 1.12 14.52 4.71
N VAL A 4 1.07 14.02 3.48
CA VAL A 4 0.51 12.73 3.12
C VAL A 4 1.59 11.84 2.50
N LEU A 5 1.59 10.57 2.84
CA LEU A 5 2.52 9.58 2.34
C LEU A 5 1.75 8.40 1.72
N ASP A 6 2.08 8.04 0.49
CA ASP A 6 1.66 6.78 -0.14
C ASP A 6 2.90 5.88 -0.26
N VAL A 7 2.95 4.79 0.49
CA VAL A 7 4.15 3.94 0.61
C VAL A 7 4.26 2.87 -0.46
N CYS A 8 3.20 2.64 -1.23
CA CYS A 8 3.15 1.68 -2.33
C CYS A 8 2.29 2.25 -3.47
N CYS A 9 2.73 3.36 -4.06
CA CYS A 9 1.88 4.16 -4.93
C CYS A 9 1.48 3.48 -6.26
N GLY A 10 2.27 2.52 -6.75
CA GLY A 10 2.02 1.90 -8.04
C GLY A 10 1.78 2.93 -9.14
N GLY A 11 0.70 2.77 -9.87
CA GLY A 11 0.22 3.72 -10.89
C GLY A 11 -0.66 4.84 -10.33
N ARG A 12 -0.72 5.03 -9.02
CA ARG A 12 -1.55 6.05 -8.33
C ARG A 12 -3.03 5.94 -8.73
N MET A 13 -3.54 4.70 -8.84
CA MET A 13 -4.82 4.40 -9.52
C MET A 13 -6.04 4.99 -8.82
N PHE A 14 -6.04 5.07 -7.48
CA PHE A 14 -7.17 5.61 -6.72
C PHE A 14 -7.01 7.09 -6.35
N TRP A 15 -5.91 7.75 -6.76
CA TRP A 15 -5.72 9.18 -6.55
C TRP A 15 -6.44 9.99 -7.62
N PHE A 16 -7.28 10.94 -7.22
CA PHE A 16 -7.92 11.90 -8.13
C PHE A 16 -6.87 12.80 -8.76
N ASP A 17 -6.01 13.41 -7.94
CA ASP A 17 -4.84 14.16 -8.42
C ASP A 17 -3.57 13.31 -8.21
N LYS A 18 -3.07 12.74 -9.30
CA LYS A 18 -1.87 11.90 -9.31
C LYS A 18 -0.56 12.68 -9.15
N LYS A 19 -0.65 14.01 -9.15
CA LYS A 19 0.49 14.93 -8.97
C LYS A 19 0.31 15.83 -7.75
N ASN A 20 -0.59 15.46 -6.83
CA ASN A 20 -0.90 16.25 -5.65
C ASN A 20 0.39 16.64 -4.90
N PRO A 21 0.67 17.94 -4.75
CA PRO A 21 1.92 18.43 -4.16
C PRO A 21 2.06 18.11 -2.67
N ASP A 22 0.96 17.86 -1.96
CA ASP A 22 0.95 17.48 -0.55
C ASP A 22 1.30 16.00 -0.30
N VAL A 23 1.33 15.18 -1.35
CA VAL A 23 1.59 13.73 -1.25
C VAL A 23 3.02 13.40 -1.67
N LEU A 24 3.70 12.61 -0.85
CA LEU A 24 4.93 11.92 -1.24
C LEU A 24 4.57 10.51 -1.70
N PHE A 25 4.80 10.22 -2.97
CA PHE A 25 4.54 8.92 -3.58
C PHE A 25 5.80 8.06 -3.58
N LEU A 26 5.75 6.93 -2.90
CA LEU A 26 6.83 5.95 -2.82
C LEU A 26 6.44 4.64 -3.49
N ASP A 27 7.41 3.94 -4.02
CA ASP A 27 7.30 2.54 -4.41
C ASP A 27 8.71 1.90 -4.41
N LYS A 28 8.76 0.62 -4.15
CA LYS A 28 9.99 -0.17 -4.19
C LYS A 28 10.42 -0.51 -5.61
N ASN A 29 9.44 -0.71 -6.50
CA ASN A 29 9.63 -1.26 -7.85
C ASN A 29 9.16 -0.28 -8.92
N PRO A 30 9.96 0.74 -9.28
CA PRO A 30 9.62 1.63 -10.37
C PRO A 30 9.52 0.87 -11.69
N ARG A 31 8.51 1.20 -12.49
CA ARG A 31 8.24 0.59 -13.79
C ARG A 31 7.93 1.68 -14.81
N PRO A 32 8.69 1.77 -15.92
CA PRO A 32 8.39 2.72 -16.98
C PRO A 32 7.04 2.41 -17.62
N PRO A 33 6.41 3.37 -18.31
CA PRO A 33 5.17 3.15 -19.06
C PRO A 33 5.32 1.98 -20.03
N ARG A 34 4.40 1.03 -19.98
CA ARG A 34 4.34 -0.11 -20.88
C ARG A 34 2.90 -0.55 -21.10
N VAL A 35 2.64 -1.17 -22.24
CA VAL A 35 1.34 -1.79 -22.50
C VAL A 35 1.29 -3.13 -21.78
N VAL A 36 0.24 -3.32 -20.99
CA VAL A 36 -0.07 -4.57 -20.29
C VAL A 36 -1.47 -5.03 -20.70
N GLY A 37 -1.64 -6.34 -20.87
CA GLY A 37 -2.87 -6.91 -21.44
C GLY A 37 -2.82 -7.01 -22.95
N LYS A 38 -3.90 -7.53 -23.54
CA LYS A 38 -4.04 -7.75 -25.00
C LYS A 38 -5.39 -7.26 -25.49
N GLY A 39 -5.44 -6.87 -26.77
CA GLY A 39 -6.68 -6.46 -27.43
C GLY A 39 -7.41 -5.33 -26.71
N LYS A 40 -8.70 -5.49 -26.46
CA LYS A 40 -9.56 -4.47 -25.81
C LYS A 40 -9.16 -4.18 -24.35
N ASP A 41 -8.44 -5.11 -23.70
CA ASP A 41 -8.02 -5.01 -22.30
C ASP A 41 -6.61 -4.42 -22.17
N ALA A 42 -5.96 -4.11 -23.29
CA ALA A 42 -4.65 -3.47 -23.27
C ALA A 42 -4.73 -2.10 -22.61
N ARG A 43 -3.84 -1.85 -21.62
CA ARG A 43 -3.73 -0.60 -20.88
C ARG A 43 -2.27 -0.22 -20.70
N VAL A 44 -1.99 1.07 -20.75
CA VAL A 44 -0.67 1.58 -20.35
C VAL A 44 -0.61 1.58 -18.83
N ARG A 45 0.41 0.93 -18.30
CA ARG A 45 0.70 0.89 -16.85
C ARG A 45 2.11 1.40 -16.59
N SER A 46 2.25 2.14 -15.52
CA SER A 46 3.53 2.64 -15.04
C SER A 46 3.53 2.74 -13.53
N CYS A 47 4.71 2.75 -12.95
CA CYS A 47 4.94 3.10 -11.55
C CYS A 47 6.14 4.06 -11.52
N VAL A 48 5.85 5.34 -11.36
CA VAL A 48 6.86 6.41 -11.31
C VAL A 48 6.74 7.11 -9.96
N PRO A 49 7.39 6.54 -8.91
CA PRO A 49 7.35 7.14 -7.58
C PRO A 49 8.19 8.43 -7.54
N ASP A 50 7.88 9.31 -6.59
CA ASP A 50 8.72 10.48 -6.30
C ASP A 50 10.07 10.06 -5.73
N LYS A 51 10.08 8.97 -4.93
CA LYS A 51 11.29 8.32 -4.41
C LYS A 51 11.11 6.81 -4.38
N VAL A 52 12.18 6.09 -4.68
CA VAL A 52 12.24 4.63 -4.57
C VAL A 52 12.57 4.26 -3.13
N MET A 53 11.63 3.61 -2.44
CA MET A 53 11.80 3.12 -1.07
C MET A 53 11.03 1.82 -0.87
N ASP A 54 11.57 0.97 -0.01
CA ASP A 54 10.90 -0.25 0.45
C ASP A 54 10.07 0.08 1.69
N PHE A 55 8.79 -0.29 1.70
CA PHE A 55 7.88 -0.03 2.82
C PHE A 55 8.32 -0.69 4.13
N ARG A 56 9.17 -1.73 4.05
CA ARG A 56 9.71 -2.43 5.22
C ARG A 56 10.79 -1.62 5.96
N LYS A 57 11.34 -0.61 5.30
CA LYS A 57 12.38 0.27 5.85
C LYS A 57 12.33 1.64 5.18
N LEU A 58 11.51 2.52 5.71
CA LEU A 58 11.37 3.88 5.21
C LEU A 58 12.51 4.77 5.73
N LYS A 59 13.24 5.41 4.82
CA LYS A 59 14.27 6.40 5.18
C LYS A 59 13.63 7.77 5.36
N LEU A 60 12.66 7.85 6.27
CA LEU A 60 11.88 9.04 6.59
C LEU A 60 11.88 9.24 8.10
N PRO A 61 11.82 10.50 8.57
CA PRO A 61 11.81 10.78 10.00
C PRO A 61 10.51 10.30 10.66
N ASP A 62 10.60 10.04 11.97
CA ASP A 62 9.44 9.70 12.79
C ASP A 62 8.42 10.84 12.80
N GLU A 63 7.15 10.51 13.00
CA GLU A 63 6.07 11.45 13.27
C GLU A 63 5.97 12.64 12.30
N SER A 64 6.19 12.36 11.00
CA SER A 64 6.29 13.40 9.96
C SER A 64 5.01 13.57 9.14
N TYR A 65 4.14 12.55 9.10
CA TYR A 65 2.97 12.53 8.24
C TYR A 65 1.67 12.49 9.03
N SER A 66 0.66 13.22 8.58
CA SER A 66 -0.68 13.20 9.19
C SER A 66 -1.56 12.09 8.63
N LEU A 67 -1.29 11.67 7.39
CA LEU A 67 -1.98 10.57 6.71
C LEU A 67 -0.96 9.70 5.98
N VAL A 68 -1.06 8.40 6.17
CA VAL A 68 -0.30 7.39 5.42
C VAL A 68 -1.29 6.47 4.71
N VAL A 69 -1.01 6.17 3.44
CA VAL A 69 -1.74 5.17 2.66
C VAL A 69 -0.82 3.98 2.45
N PHE A 70 -1.31 2.79 2.78
CA PHE A 70 -0.58 1.54 2.65
C PHE A 70 -1.41 0.54 1.83
N ASP A 71 -1.03 0.37 0.57
CA ASP A 71 -1.64 -0.56 -0.39
C ASP A 71 -0.54 -1.49 -0.93
N PRO A 72 -0.02 -2.43 -0.10
CA PRO A 72 1.03 -3.35 -0.52
C PRO A 72 0.49 -4.36 -1.54
N PRO A 73 1.36 -5.13 -2.21
CA PRO A 73 0.92 -6.29 -2.98
C PRO A 73 0.09 -7.25 -2.13
N HIS A 74 -1.00 -7.80 -2.70
CA HIS A 74 -1.96 -8.61 -1.96
C HIS A 74 -1.81 -10.12 -2.19
N PHE A 75 -1.00 -10.52 -3.16
CA PHE A 75 -0.94 -11.91 -3.63
C PHE A 75 0.42 -12.53 -3.40
N THR A 76 0.41 -13.79 -2.96
CA THR A 76 1.58 -14.65 -2.80
C THR A 76 1.64 -15.75 -3.86
N SER A 77 0.49 -16.09 -4.48
CA SER A 77 0.33 -17.24 -5.39
C SER A 77 0.51 -16.90 -6.86
N LEU A 78 0.69 -15.61 -7.21
CA LEU A 78 0.80 -15.19 -8.62
C LEU A 78 2.14 -15.58 -9.24
N GLY A 79 2.09 -16.10 -10.47
CA GLY A 79 3.28 -16.24 -11.30
C GLY A 79 3.88 -14.89 -11.67
N GLU A 80 5.19 -14.85 -11.89
CA GLU A 80 5.93 -13.60 -12.21
C GLU A 80 5.41 -12.90 -13.47
N ASN A 81 4.90 -13.68 -14.42
CA ASN A 81 4.40 -13.20 -15.71
C ASN A 81 2.92 -12.85 -15.70
N SER A 82 2.23 -12.97 -14.56
CA SER A 82 0.82 -12.59 -14.47
C SER A 82 0.64 -11.08 -14.60
N TYR A 83 -0.49 -10.66 -15.20
CA TYR A 83 -0.85 -9.24 -15.30
C TYR A 83 -0.80 -8.53 -13.93
N THR A 84 -1.37 -9.15 -12.92
CA THR A 84 -1.44 -8.58 -11.56
C THR A 84 -0.06 -8.46 -10.93
N ALA A 85 0.77 -9.50 -11.02
CA ALA A 85 2.13 -9.46 -10.49
C ALA A 85 2.98 -8.39 -11.19
N GLN A 86 2.83 -8.26 -12.51
CA GLN A 86 3.55 -7.25 -13.29
C GLN A 86 3.07 -5.82 -13.02
N THR A 87 1.79 -5.64 -12.68
CA THR A 87 1.19 -4.33 -12.43
C THR A 87 1.40 -3.86 -11.00
N TYR A 88 1.19 -4.74 -10.02
CA TYR A 88 1.13 -4.41 -8.59
C TYR A 88 2.24 -5.04 -7.76
N GLY A 89 3.04 -5.96 -8.33
CA GLY A 89 3.99 -6.77 -7.60
C GLY A 89 3.32 -7.94 -6.89
N ARG A 90 4.12 -8.68 -6.12
CA ARG A 90 3.67 -9.80 -5.29
C ARG A 90 4.41 -9.82 -3.96
N LEU A 91 3.81 -10.47 -2.98
CA LEU A 91 4.45 -10.79 -1.71
C LEU A 91 5.22 -12.11 -1.84
N ASP A 92 6.28 -12.25 -1.06
CA ASP A 92 6.98 -13.52 -0.92
C ASP A 92 6.16 -14.47 -0.04
N LYS A 93 6.00 -15.71 -0.50
CA LYS A 93 5.16 -16.72 0.18
C LYS A 93 5.69 -17.10 1.57
N GLU A 94 6.99 -17.06 1.75
CA GLU A 94 7.65 -17.44 3.00
C GLU A 94 7.73 -16.29 4.00
N THR A 95 7.87 -15.05 3.52
CA THR A 95 8.20 -13.90 4.37
C THR A 95 7.08 -12.86 4.50
N TRP A 96 5.94 -13.02 3.85
CA TRP A 96 4.89 -11.98 3.79
C TRP A 96 4.42 -11.48 5.17
N ARG A 97 4.34 -12.37 6.17
CA ARG A 97 3.95 -11.98 7.54
C ARG A 97 4.95 -11.01 8.13
N GLU A 98 6.23 -11.34 8.06
CA GLU A 98 7.32 -10.49 8.54
C GLU A 98 7.37 -9.18 7.76
N ASP A 99 7.25 -9.24 6.45
CA ASP A 99 7.29 -8.07 5.56
C ASP A 99 6.17 -7.08 5.86
N LEU A 100 4.93 -7.56 6.00
CA LEU A 100 3.79 -6.72 6.34
C LEU A 100 3.86 -6.20 7.77
N THR A 101 4.35 -7.00 8.72
CA THR A 101 4.58 -6.54 10.10
C THR A 101 5.55 -5.35 10.13
N LYS A 102 6.67 -5.46 9.40
CA LYS A 102 7.63 -4.35 9.24
C LYS A 102 6.98 -3.15 8.56
N GLY A 103 6.17 -3.39 7.52
CA GLY A 103 5.46 -2.34 6.81
C GLY A 103 4.49 -1.57 7.71
N PHE A 104 3.67 -2.25 8.49
CA PHE A 104 2.81 -1.60 9.48
C PHE A 104 3.61 -0.81 10.52
N ALA A 105 4.68 -1.40 11.06
CA ALA A 105 5.54 -0.72 12.03
C ALA A 105 6.12 0.58 11.47
N GLU A 106 6.63 0.57 10.24
CA GLU A 106 7.17 1.74 9.57
C GLU A 106 6.08 2.80 9.26
N CYS A 107 4.90 2.37 8.80
CA CYS A 107 3.78 3.28 8.59
C CYS A 107 3.38 4.01 9.88
N PHE A 108 3.27 3.28 10.99
CA PHE A 108 2.95 3.89 12.28
C PHE A 108 4.10 4.72 12.88
N ARG A 109 5.35 4.35 12.61
CA ARG A 109 6.51 5.15 13.04
C ARG A 109 6.50 6.54 12.41
N VAL A 110 6.26 6.63 11.10
CA VAL A 110 6.27 7.90 10.37
C VAL A 110 4.99 8.73 10.54
N LEU A 111 3.90 8.13 11.03
CA LEU A 111 2.67 8.85 11.39
C LEU A 111 2.89 9.70 12.64
N LYS A 112 2.37 10.93 12.61
CA LYS A 112 2.21 11.77 13.79
C LYS A 112 1.26 11.13 14.80
N PRO A 113 1.33 11.50 16.08
CA PRO A 113 0.24 11.23 17.02
C PRO A 113 -1.10 11.70 16.42
N ASP A 114 -2.16 10.93 16.63
CA ASP A 114 -3.48 11.13 16.04
C ASP A 114 -3.53 11.08 14.49
N GLY A 115 -2.41 10.71 13.85
CA GLY A 115 -2.34 10.48 12.41
C GLY A 115 -3.11 9.24 11.99
N VAL A 116 -3.58 9.24 10.75
CA VAL A 116 -4.44 8.19 10.18
C VAL A 116 -3.68 7.34 9.18
N LEU A 117 -3.79 6.01 9.31
CA LEU A 117 -3.37 5.06 8.29
C LEU A 117 -4.61 4.54 7.56
N ILE A 118 -4.62 4.70 6.23
CA ILE A 118 -5.57 4.01 5.35
C ILE A 118 -4.86 2.81 4.75
N PHE A 119 -5.42 1.63 5.00
CA PHE A 119 -4.87 0.37 4.53
C PHE A 119 -5.85 -0.30 3.58
N LYS A 120 -5.35 -0.76 2.44
CA LYS A 120 -6.15 -1.48 1.44
C LYS A 120 -5.64 -2.90 1.30
N TRP A 121 -6.56 -3.86 1.28
CA TRP A 121 -6.25 -5.28 1.16
C TRP A 121 -7.29 -6.02 0.33
N ASN A 122 -6.84 -6.84 -0.62
CA ASN A 122 -7.69 -7.84 -1.27
C ASN A 122 -7.44 -9.20 -0.62
N GLU A 123 -8.49 -9.83 -0.10
CA GLU A 123 -8.40 -11.08 0.69
C GLU A 123 -8.51 -12.36 -0.14
N HIS A 124 -8.21 -12.30 -1.43
CA HIS A 124 -8.26 -13.49 -2.29
C HIS A 124 -7.30 -14.61 -1.80
N ASP A 125 -6.04 -14.27 -1.55
CA ASP A 125 -5.04 -15.24 -1.08
C ASP A 125 -5.00 -15.36 0.45
N ILE A 126 -5.07 -14.24 1.13
CA ILE A 126 -4.91 -14.14 2.58
C ILE A 126 -6.06 -13.34 3.15
N ARG A 127 -6.77 -13.90 4.12
CA ARG A 127 -7.92 -13.22 4.76
C ARG A 127 -7.48 -11.95 5.49
N VAL A 128 -8.30 -10.92 5.41
CA VAL A 128 -8.04 -9.65 6.10
C VAL A 128 -7.88 -9.83 7.62
N SER A 129 -8.58 -10.81 8.22
CA SER A 129 -8.46 -11.15 9.64
C SER A 129 -7.04 -11.60 10.04
N GLU A 130 -6.28 -12.21 9.12
CA GLU A 130 -4.87 -12.55 9.35
C GLU A 130 -3.97 -11.32 9.23
N ILE A 131 -4.30 -10.41 8.34
CA ILE A 131 -3.51 -9.21 8.08
C ILE A 131 -3.62 -8.19 9.21
N VAL A 132 -4.82 -7.95 9.73
CA VAL A 132 -5.02 -6.97 10.82
C VAL A 132 -4.28 -7.34 12.10
N LYS A 133 -3.99 -8.63 12.33
CA LYS A 133 -3.19 -9.10 13.46
C LYS A 133 -1.72 -8.66 13.41
N LEU A 134 -1.24 -8.27 12.23
CA LEU A 134 0.14 -7.83 12.02
C LEU A 134 0.34 -6.35 12.35
N ALA A 135 -0.74 -5.58 12.43
CA ALA A 135 -0.70 -4.18 12.80
C ALA A 135 -0.54 -4.00 14.31
N PRO A 136 0.21 -2.97 14.78
CA PRO A 136 0.39 -2.73 16.21
C PRO A 136 -0.87 -2.24 16.93
N TYR A 137 -1.86 -1.76 16.17
CA TYR A 137 -3.15 -1.27 16.68
C TYR A 137 -4.29 -1.85 15.85
N PRO A 138 -5.49 -2.06 16.45
CA PRO A 138 -6.65 -2.50 15.68
C PRO A 138 -7.17 -1.40 14.76
N PRO A 139 -7.82 -1.75 13.64
CA PRO A 139 -8.52 -0.76 12.82
C PRO A 139 -9.72 -0.16 13.57
N LEU A 140 -10.04 1.11 13.28
CA LEU A 140 -11.24 1.77 13.80
C LEU A 140 -12.51 1.34 13.06
N PHE A 141 -12.43 1.27 11.75
CA PHE A 141 -13.50 0.86 10.88
C PHE A 141 -12.95 0.44 9.52
N GLY A 142 -13.81 -0.14 8.69
CA GLY A 142 -13.47 -0.53 7.33
C GLY A 142 -14.70 -0.72 6.46
N HIS A 143 -14.47 -0.88 5.16
CA HIS A 143 -15.49 -1.13 4.17
C HIS A 143 -14.99 -2.09 3.11
N MET A 144 -15.86 -3.02 2.68
CA MET A 144 -15.59 -3.91 1.55
C MET A 144 -16.03 -3.26 0.24
N SER A 145 -15.24 -3.48 -0.80
CA SER A 145 -15.49 -2.96 -2.15
C SER A 145 -15.12 -3.97 -3.24
N GLY A 146 -15.37 -3.60 -4.49
CA GLY A 146 -15.16 -4.45 -5.65
C GLY A 146 -16.32 -5.39 -5.92
N LYS A 147 -16.39 -5.96 -7.14
CA LYS A 147 -17.49 -6.83 -7.57
C LYS A 147 -17.63 -8.08 -6.69
N ALA A 148 -16.51 -8.65 -6.24
CA ALA A 148 -16.48 -9.84 -5.39
C ALA A 148 -16.55 -9.53 -3.89
N GLN A 149 -16.63 -8.26 -3.50
CA GLN A 149 -16.61 -7.83 -2.09
C GLN A 149 -15.38 -8.36 -1.31
N MET A 150 -14.24 -8.46 -1.97
CA MET A 150 -12.99 -9.01 -1.41
C MET A 150 -11.94 -7.96 -1.09
N THR A 151 -12.14 -6.72 -1.52
CA THR A 151 -11.23 -5.62 -1.25
C THR A 151 -11.72 -4.83 -0.02
N HIS A 152 -10.86 -4.75 0.97
CA HIS A 152 -11.12 -4.03 2.22
C HIS A 152 -10.35 -2.72 2.23
N TRP A 153 -11.02 -1.65 2.65
CA TRP A 153 -10.43 -0.39 3.02
C TRP A 153 -10.58 -0.23 4.53
N LEU A 154 -9.46 -0.14 5.24
CA LEU A 154 -9.43 -0.05 6.70
C LEU A 154 -8.79 1.26 7.14
N ALA A 155 -9.38 1.90 8.12
CA ALA A 155 -8.84 3.10 8.76
C ALA A 155 -8.29 2.76 10.14
N PHE A 156 -7.06 3.16 10.39
CA PHE A 156 -6.39 3.07 11.70
C PHE A 156 -6.04 4.48 12.16
N MET A 157 -5.97 4.68 13.45
CA MET A 157 -5.45 5.92 14.03
C MET A 157 -4.29 5.58 14.98
N LYS A 158 -3.18 6.30 14.84
CA LYS A 158 -2.07 6.19 15.78
C LYS A 158 -2.48 6.82 17.11
N PRO A 159 -2.41 6.08 18.23
CA PRO A 159 -2.71 6.67 19.53
C PRO A 159 -1.81 7.86 19.83
N ASN A 160 -2.36 8.85 20.51
CA ASN A 160 -1.57 9.91 21.10
C ASN A 160 -0.86 9.31 22.32
N SER A 161 0.46 9.32 22.30
CA SER A 161 1.23 8.92 23.48
C SER A 161 1.03 9.99 24.56
N ALA A 162 0.25 9.62 25.55
CA ALA A 162 0.10 10.48 26.73
C ALA A 162 1.44 10.69 27.46
#